data_c650294f4435ed16d45544a121d3d830
#
_entry.id   c650294f4435ed16d45544a121d3d830
#
_cell.length_a   1.000
_cell.length_b   1.000
_cell.length_c   1.000
_cell.angle_alpha   90.00
_cell.angle_beta   90.00
_cell.angle_gamma   90.00
#
_symmetry.space_group_name_H-M   'P 1'
#
loop_
_entity.id
_entity.type
_entity.pdbx_description
1 polymer ?
#
loop_
_entity_poly.entity_id
_entity_poly.type
_entity_poly.pdbx_seq_one_letter_code
_entity_poly.pdbx_strand_id
1 'polypeptide(L)'
;VLDLADTRWHNFAAEQSQAQIFHHPAWTQLMADCYGYRPFVLAVRDADGHIQAGIPMVEVPGLLGGRRWVALPFSDYCAPLTCSPDAQSTLINSLIQAYEAGNAPPIELRCELPPHTAVKSHSEHVLHTLTLDPDSSSVAGRFHSTHRRNIKVAQTRGVRIERGNEREHVEAFYRLHLETRRRQGVPIQPWRFFDLLWSKLIANGLGFVLLAYKDDECLAGAVFLHWQRTLTYKYG
;
A
#
# COMPACT_ATOMS: atom_id res chain seq x y z
N VAL A 1 -11.93 18.53 -1.68
CA VAL A 1 -11.63 17.56 -0.61
C VAL A 1 -12.88 16.79 -0.29
N LEU A 2 -12.78 15.45 -0.20
CA LEU A 2 -13.85 14.57 0.22
C LEU A 2 -13.47 13.91 1.55
N ASP A 3 -14.49 13.55 2.34
CA ASP A 3 -14.28 12.68 3.50
C ASP A 3 -13.89 11.27 3.02
N LEU A 4 -13.07 10.56 3.79
CA LEU A 4 -12.69 9.18 3.45
C LEU A 4 -13.90 8.23 3.42
N ALA A 5 -14.93 8.50 4.23
CA ALA A 5 -16.17 7.73 4.28
C ALA A 5 -17.13 8.03 3.11
N ASP A 6 -16.79 8.98 2.24
CA ASP A 6 -17.61 9.28 1.06
C ASP A 6 -17.62 8.08 0.11
N THR A 7 -18.78 7.48 -0.06
CA THR A 7 -18.95 6.28 -0.88
C THR A 7 -18.60 6.49 -2.34
N ARG A 8 -18.66 7.74 -2.83
CA ARG A 8 -18.25 8.08 -4.21
C ARG A 8 -16.79 7.76 -4.47
N TRP A 9 -15.91 7.98 -3.48
CA TRP A 9 -14.51 7.60 -3.61
C TRP A 9 -14.33 6.09 -3.73
N HIS A 10 -14.97 5.32 -2.84
CA HIS A 10 -14.87 3.87 -2.87
C HIS A 10 -15.37 3.29 -4.21
N ASN A 11 -16.53 3.76 -4.66
CA ASN A 11 -17.11 3.31 -5.93
C ASN A 11 -16.21 3.68 -7.12
N PHE A 12 -15.75 4.94 -7.19
CA PHE A 12 -14.83 5.38 -8.21
C PHE A 12 -13.56 4.54 -8.24
N ALA A 13 -12.92 4.33 -7.10
CA ALA A 13 -11.70 3.55 -7.01
C ALA A 13 -11.92 2.07 -7.34
N ALA A 14 -13.09 1.50 -7.00
CA ALA A 14 -13.43 0.13 -7.34
C ALA A 14 -13.63 -0.10 -8.85
N GLU A 15 -13.95 0.92 -9.61
CA GLU A 15 -14.10 0.86 -11.08
C GLU A 15 -12.76 1.02 -11.82
N GLN A 16 -11.71 1.51 -11.14
CA GLN A 16 -10.40 1.74 -11.78
C GLN A 16 -9.55 0.48 -11.82
N SER A 17 -9.18 0.02 -13.00
CA SER A 17 -8.35 -1.19 -13.19
C SER A 17 -6.94 -1.08 -12.61
N GLN A 18 -6.39 0.13 -12.50
CA GLN A 18 -5.10 0.44 -11.90
C GLN A 18 -5.15 0.60 -10.37
N ALA A 19 -6.33 0.51 -9.77
CA ALA A 19 -6.46 0.65 -8.33
C ALA A 19 -5.72 -0.49 -7.58
N GLN A 20 -5.04 -0.12 -6.51
CA GLN A 20 -4.30 -1.01 -5.63
C GLN A 20 -4.85 -0.90 -4.21
N ILE A 21 -4.44 -1.79 -3.34
CA ILE A 21 -4.89 -1.81 -1.95
C ILE A 21 -4.69 -0.46 -1.24
N PHE A 22 -3.72 0.34 -1.65
CA PHE A 22 -3.46 1.67 -1.08
C PHE A 22 -4.55 2.71 -1.42
N HIS A 23 -5.35 2.48 -2.46
CA HIS A 23 -6.51 3.32 -2.80
C HIS A 23 -7.77 2.91 -2.02
N HIS A 24 -7.78 1.70 -1.43
CA HIS A 24 -8.91 1.25 -0.63
C HIS A 24 -9.02 2.04 0.69
N PRO A 25 -10.21 2.52 1.07
CA PRO A 25 -10.39 3.34 2.28
C PRO A 25 -9.85 2.69 3.56
N ALA A 26 -9.91 1.35 3.67
CA ALA A 26 -9.41 0.63 4.83
C ALA A 26 -7.92 0.86 5.11
N TRP A 27 -7.08 1.04 4.06
CA TRP A 27 -5.66 1.35 4.24
C TRP A 27 -5.47 2.75 4.83
N THR A 28 -6.17 3.75 4.29
CA THR A 28 -6.10 5.12 4.81
C THR A 28 -6.63 5.20 6.25
N GLN A 29 -7.72 4.48 6.53
CA GLN A 29 -8.29 4.39 7.89
C GLN A 29 -7.34 3.71 8.88
N LEU A 30 -6.58 2.70 8.44
CA LEU A 30 -5.52 2.08 9.26
C LEU A 30 -4.50 3.14 9.70
N MET A 31 -4.04 4.00 8.78
CA MET A 31 -3.11 5.09 9.10
C MET A 31 -3.71 6.08 10.11
N ALA A 32 -4.96 6.47 9.89
CA ALA A 32 -5.67 7.37 10.79
C ALA A 32 -5.77 6.79 12.21
N ASP A 33 -6.22 5.54 12.34
CA ASP A 33 -6.43 4.89 13.64
C ASP A 33 -5.12 4.55 14.35
N CYS A 34 -4.06 4.22 13.60
CA CYS A 34 -2.78 3.86 14.20
C CYS A 34 -2.01 5.09 14.70
N TYR A 35 -1.98 6.15 13.90
CA TYR A 35 -1.09 7.29 14.12
C TYR A 35 -1.82 8.60 14.45
N GLY A 36 -3.15 8.61 14.44
CA GLY A 36 -3.95 9.81 14.68
C GLY A 36 -3.91 10.81 13.50
N TYR A 37 -3.58 10.34 12.29
CA TYR A 37 -3.58 11.20 11.11
C TYR A 37 -4.99 11.51 10.65
N ARG A 38 -5.22 12.71 10.13
CA ARG A 38 -6.51 13.07 9.54
C ARG A 38 -6.60 12.56 8.09
N PRO A 39 -7.49 11.59 7.81
CA PRO A 39 -7.64 11.03 6.48
C PRO A 39 -8.57 11.89 5.62
N PHE A 40 -8.35 11.95 4.32
CA PHE A 40 -9.21 12.59 3.34
C PHE A 40 -8.88 12.14 1.91
N VAL A 41 -9.72 12.52 0.96
CA VAL A 41 -9.46 12.29 -0.46
C VAL A 41 -9.44 13.62 -1.20
N LEU A 42 -8.43 13.83 -2.02
CA LEU A 42 -8.41 14.92 -3.00
C LEU A 42 -9.00 14.41 -4.30
N ALA A 43 -9.99 15.11 -4.85
CA ALA A 43 -10.66 14.69 -6.05
C ALA A 43 -11.05 15.90 -6.94
N VAL A 44 -10.93 15.70 -8.24
CA VAL A 44 -11.54 16.52 -9.29
C VAL A 44 -12.86 15.88 -9.67
N ARG A 45 -13.89 16.69 -9.83
CA ARG A 45 -15.24 16.26 -10.22
C ARG A 45 -15.69 17.01 -11.47
N ASP A 46 -16.54 16.37 -12.27
CA ASP A 46 -17.25 17.03 -13.36
C ASP A 46 -18.42 17.88 -12.84
N ALA A 47 -19.17 18.47 -13.80
CA ALA A 47 -20.33 19.32 -13.49
C ALA A 47 -21.47 18.55 -12.79
N ASP A 48 -21.57 17.25 -13.03
CA ASP A 48 -22.59 16.37 -12.42
C ASP A 48 -22.15 15.82 -11.05
N GLY A 49 -20.92 16.16 -10.61
CA GLY A 49 -20.36 15.77 -9.35
C GLY A 49 -19.64 14.41 -9.32
N HIS A 50 -19.49 13.74 -10.48
CA HIS A 50 -18.78 12.47 -10.58
C HIS A 50 -17.27 12.71 -10.51
N ILE A 51 -16.56 11.81 -9.81
CA ILE A 51 -15.11 11.88 -9.67
C ILE A 51 -14.45 11.54 -11.01
N GLN A 52 -13.58 12.42 -11.49
CA GLN A 52 -12.79 12.25 -12.72
C GLN A 52 -11.34 11.88 -12.41
N ALA A 53 -10.81 12.36 -11.29
CA ALA A 53 -9.51 11.98 -10.76
C ALA A 53 -9.50 12.13 -9.25
N GLY A 54 -8.69 11.32 -8.55
CA GLY A 54 -8.55 11.45 -7.10
C GLY A 54 -7.39 10.65 -6.52
N ILE A 55 -7.02 11.01 -5.30
CA ILE A 55 -5.95 10.36 -4.54
C ILE A 55 -6.26 10.41 -3.04
N PRO A 56 -6.13 9.30 -2.32
CA PRO A 56 -6.30 9.29 -0.87
C PRO A 56 -5.06 9.88 -0.19
N MET A 57 -5.29 10.66 0.84
CA MET A 57 -4.27 11.42 1.54
C MET A 57 -4.46 11.31 3.05
N VAL A 58 -3.38 11.55 3.76
CA VAL A 58 -3.43 11.85 5.20
C VAL A 58 -2.72 13.16 5.50
N GLU A 59 -3.25 13.91 6.45
CA GLU A 59 -2.54 15.06 7.04
C GLU A 59 -1.70 14.58 8.21
N VAL A 60 -0.39 14.76 8.08
CA VAL A 60 0.61 14.36 9.06
C VAL A 60 1.08 15.60 9.81
N PRO A 61 0.99 15.64 11.17
CA PRO A 61 1.54 16.73 11.96
C PRO A 61 3.07 16.73 11.91
N GLY A 62 3.67 17.91 11.82
CA GLY A 62 5.12 18.08 11.92
C GLY A 62 5.57 18.27 13.36
N LEU A 63 6.82 17.92 13.64
CA LEU A 63 7.42 18.01 14.99
C LEU A 63 7.43 19.44 15.60
N LEU A 64 7.44 20.47 14.75
CA LEU A 64 7.50 21.88 15.17
C LEU A 64 6.19 22.63 14.92
N GLY A 65 5.05 21.94 14.92
CA GLY A 65 3.73 22.54 14.73
C GLY A 65 3.30 22.76 13.29
N GLY A 66 4.13 22.41 12.30
CA GLY A 66 3.74 22.37 10.89
C GLY A 66 2.85 21.15 10.59
N ARG A 67 2.36 21.09 9.36
CA ARG A 67 1.61 19.93 8.83
C ARG A 67 2.03 19.69 7.38
N ARG A 68 1.80 18.50 6.88
CA ARG A 68 1.98 18.11 5.48
C ARG A 68 0.90 17.13 5.05
N TRP A 69 0.58 17.12 3.79
CA TRP A 69 -0.28 16.13 3.17
C TRP A 69 0.56 15.07 2.50
N VAL A 70 0.28 13.80 2.78
CA VAL A 70 1.05 12.67 2.26
C VAL A 70 0.10 11.70 1.58
N ALA A 71 0.43 11.34 0.33
CA ALA A 71 -0.25 10.28 -0.40
C ALA A 71 0.19 8.93 0.17
N LEU A 72 -0.29 8.65 1.34
CA LEU A 72 -0.23 7.49 2.20
C LEU A 72 1.19 7.05 2.60
N PRO A 73 1.58 7.38 3.84
CA PRO A 73 2.76 6.78 4.46
C PRO A 73 2.72 5.25 4.35
N PHE A 74 3.89 4.64 4.23
CA PHE A 74 4.04 3.18 4.13
C PHE A 74 3.39 2.53 2.89
N SER A 75 2.84 3.29 1.93
CA SER A 75 2.55 2.76 0.60
C SER A 75 3.84 2.73 -0.24
N ASP A 76 3.96 1.72 -1.10
CA ASP A 76 5.13 1.60 -1.97
C ASP A 76 4.95 2.49 -3.21
N TYR A 77 3.73 2.52 -3.74
CA TYR A 77 3.32 3.36 -4.87
C TYR A 77 1.84 3.69 -4.75
N CYS A 78 1.47 4.96 -4.83
CA CYS A 78 0.08 5.42 -4.78
C CYS A 78 -0.08 6.62 -5.71
N ALA A 79 -0.32 6.32 -7.00
CA ALA A 79 -0.60 7.35 -8.01
C ALA A 79 -2.06 7.79 -7.94
N PRO A 80 -2.40 9.01 -8.40
CA PRO A 80 -3.80 9.38 -8.59
C PRO A 80 -4.52 8.38 -9.50
N LEU A 81 -5.74 7.99 -9.12
CA LEU A 81 -6.66 7.30 -10.02
C LEU A 81 -7.34 8.31 -10.90
N THR A 82 -7.53 8.00 -12.20
CA THR A 82 -8.03 8.97 -13.16
C THR A 82 -8.78 8.31 -14.32
N CYS A 83 -9.84 8.98 -14.80
CA CYS A 83 -10.56 8.59 -16.01
C CYS A 83 -9.85 9.04 -17.30
N SER A 84 -8.98 10.06 -17.24
CA SER A 84 -8.26 10.58 -18.40
C SER A 84 -6.98 11.30 -18.01
N PRO A 85 -6.01 11.46 -18.94
CA PRO A 85 -4.82 12.28 -18.73
C PRO A 85 -5.12 13.73 -18.37
N ASP A 86 -6.18 14.31 -18.93
CA ASP A 86 -6.61 15.69 -18.65
C ASP A 86 -7.11 15.84 -17.22
N ALA A 87 -7.87 14.87 -16.71
CA ALA A 87 -8.33 14.85 -15.33
C ALA A 87 -7.16 14.71 -14.36
N GLN A 88 -6.14 13.91 -14.69
CA GLN A 88 -4.90 13.81 -13.92
C GLN A 88 -4.17 15.16 -13.88
N SER A 89 -3.98 15.78 -15.03
CA SER A 89 -3.31 17.08 -15.14
C SER A 89 -4.06 18.15 -14.36
N THR A 90 -5.39 18.15 -14.41
CA THR A 90 -6.24 19.06 -13.64
C THR A 90 -6.03 18.86 -12.12
N LEU A 91 -5.99 17.61 -11.65
CA LEU A 91 -5.75 17.33 -10.25
C LEU A 91 -4.36 17.84 -9.79
N ILE A 92 -3.32 17.52 -10.54
CA ILE A 92 -1.94 17.90 -10.19
C ILE A 92 -1.79 19.43 -10.21
N ASN A 93 -2.28 20.11 -11.26
CA ASN A 93 -2.21 21.58 -11.35
C ASN A 93 -2.99 22.24 -10.19
N SER A 94 -4.15 21.70 -9.82
CA SER A 94 -4.92 22.21 -8.67
C SER A 94 -4.16 22.06 -7.34
N LEU A 95 -3.41 20.97 -7.17
CA LEU A 95 -2.57 20.77 -5.98
C LEU A 95 -1.42 21.78 -5.93
N ILE A 96 -0.75 22.00 -7.06
CA ILE A 96 0.34 22.96 -7.18
C ILE A 96 -0.18 24.38 -6.89
N GLN A 97 -1.27 24.80 -7.51
CA GLN A 97 -1.89 26.10 -7.29
C GLN A 97 -2.32 26.30 -5.82
N ALA A 98 -2.91 25.26 -5.20
CA ALA A 98 -3.29 25.34 -3.78
C ALA A 98 -2.07 25.52 -2.87
N TYR A 99 -0.96 24.84 -3.17
CA TYR A 99 0.29 25.00 -2.43
C TYR A 99 0.90 26.39 -2.63
N GLU A 100 1.03 26.88 -3.87
CA GLU A 100 1.59 28.19 -4.20
C GLU A 100 0.76 29.36 -3.63
N ALA A 101 -0.56 29.20 -3.56
CA ALA A 101 -1.46 30.15 -2.95
C ALA A 101 -1.48 30.09 -1.39
N GLY A 102 -0.72 29.20 -0.77
CA GLY A 102 -0.71 29.01 0.69
C GLY A 102 -1.97 28.34 1.26
N ASN A 103 -2.85 27.80 0.40
CA ASN A 103 -4.08 27.12 0.79
C ASN A 103 -3.88 25.63 1.13
N ALA A 104 -2.72 25.06 0.80
CA ALA A 104 -2.33 23.72 1.16
C ALA A 104 -0.94 23.72 1.81
N PRO A 105 -0.67 22.81 2.77
CA PRO A 105 0.67 22.59 3.30
C PRO A 105 1.55 21.90 2.26
N PRO A 106 2.85 21.67 2.52
CA PRO A 106 3.70 20.82 1.68
C PRO A 106 3.03 19.47 1.38
N ILE A 107 3.09 19.04 0.12
CA ILE A 107 2.43 17.83 -0.38
C ILE A 107 3.49 16.82 -0.82
N GLU A 108 3.39 15.59 -0.34
CA GLU A 108 4.21 14.45 -0.74
C GLU A 108 3.35 13.44 -1.52
N LEU A 109 3.70 13.19 -2.77
CA LEU A 109 3.08 12.15 -3.60
C LEU A 109 4.08 11.00 -3.82
N ARG A 110 3.57 9.76 -3.83
CA ARG A 110 4.38 8.54 -4.02
C ARG A 110 4.10 7.91 -5.39
N CYS A 111 4.40 8.67 -6.41
CA CYS A 111 4.24 8.27 -7.80
C CYS A 111 5.16 9.10 -8.69
N GLU A 112 5.28 8.68 -9.93
CA GLU A 112 5.89 9.50 -10.96
C GLU A 112 4.91 10.62 -11.37
N LEU A 113 5.43 11.83 -11.51
CA LEU A 113 4.67 13.00 -11.95
C LEU A 113 5.32 13.61 -13.20
N PRO A 114 4.52 14.25 -14.07
CA PRO A 114 5.07 15.05 -15.15
C PRO A 114 6.03 16.11 -14.62
N PRO A 115 7.10 16.45 -15.36
CA PRO A 115 8.03 17.51 -14.98
C PRO A 115 7.30 18.84 -14.77
N HIS A 116 7.52 19.47 -13.62
CA HIS A 116 6.98 20.78 -13.30
C HIS A 116 7.93 21.53 -12.38
N THR A 117 8.08 22.86 -12.54
CA THR A 117 9.04 23.66 -11.77
C THR A 117 8.80 23.68 -10.26
N ALA A 118 7.54 23.58 -9.84
CA ALA A 118 7.15 23.50 -8.42
C ALA A 118 7.28 22.09 -7.84
N VAL A 119 7.55 21.06 -8.66
CA VAL A 119 7.68 19.66 -8.22
C VAL A 119 9.15 19.29 -8.10
N LYS A 120 9.52 18.73 -6.95
CA LYS A 120 10.88 18.21 -6.71
C LYS A 120 10.81 16.71 -6.44
N SER A 121 11.62 15.94 -7.16
CA SER A 121 11.87 14.55 -6.79
C SER A 121 12.69 14.52 -5.51
N HIS A 122 12.21 13.78 -4.51
CA HIS A 122 12.90 13.64 -3.22
C HIS A 122 13.67 12.32 -3.14
N SER A 123 13.15 11.27 -3.76
CA SER A 123 13.78 9.94 -3.79
C SER A 123 13.28 9.18 -5.02
N GLU A 124 14.11 8.30 -5.53
CA GLU A 124 13.77 7.40 -6.63
C GLU A 124 13.76 5.96 -6.11
N HIS A 125 12.73 5.22 -6.48
CA HIS A 125 12.56 3.82 -6.13
C HIS A 125 12.16 3.02 -7.36
N VAL A 126 12.63 1.79 -7.43
CA VAL A 126 12.23 0.87 -8.51
C VAL A 126 11.03 0.06 -8.04
N LEU A 127 9.93 0.14 -8.78
CA LEU A 127 8.77 -0.71 -8.58
C LEU A 127 8.93 -2.00 -9.40
N HIS A 128 8.99 -3.14 -8.72
CA HIS A 128 9.01 -4.44 -9.36
C HIS A 128 7.58 -4.98 -9.52
N THR A 129 7.20 -5.27 -10.76
CA THR A 129 5.90 -5.86 -11.08
C THR A 129 6.08 -7.20 -11.79
N LEU A 130 5.19 -8.14 -11.51
CA LEU A 130 5.14 -9.44 -12.16
C LEU A 130 3.72 -9.69 -12.67
N THR A 131 3.57 -9.87 -13.97
CA THR A 131 2.30 -10.35 -14.54
C THR A 131 2.12 -11.81 -14.17
N LEU A 132 1.07 -12.10 -13.40
CA LEU A 132 0.71 -13.47 -13.03
C LEU A 132 -0.12 -14.11 -14.16
N ASP A 133 0.24 -15.32 -14.48
CA ASP A 133 -0.52 -16.20 -15.37
C ASP A 133 -1.51 -17.01 -14.54
N PRO A 134 -2.73 -17.30 -15.02
CA PRO A 134 -3.64 -18.24 -14.35
C PRO A 134 -3.03 -19.61 -14.14
N ASP A 135 -2.14 -20.05 -15.04
CA ASP A 135 -1.35 -21.27 -14.87
C ASP A 135 -0.10 -21.00 -14.00
N SER A 136 -0.12 -21.54 -12.79
CA SER A 136 1.00 -21.42 -11.85
C SER A 136 2.28 -22.09 -12.35
N SER A 137 2.19 -23.11 -13.22
CA SER A 137 3.36 -23.77 -13.80
C SER A 137 4.10 -22.86 -14.79
N SER A 138 3.35 -22.06 -15.55
CA SER A 138 3.87 -21.01 -16.41
C SER A 138 4.64 -19.95 -15.61
N VAL A 139 4.10 -19.52 -14.47
CA VAL A 139 4.79 -18.59 -13.57
C VAL A 139 6.07 -19.20 -13.01
N ALA A 140 6.00 -20.44 -12.49
CA ALA A 140 7.15 -21.15 -11.93
C ALA A 140 8.25 -21.41 -12.98
N GLY A 141 7.87 -21.62 -14.23
CA GLY A 141 8.80 -21.79 -15.36
C GLY A 141 9.71 -20.57 -15.58
N ARG A 142 9.23 -19.37 -15.24
CA ARG A 142 10.00 -18.11 -15.36
C ARG A 142 10.95 -17.85 -14.19
N PHE A 143 10.91 -18.66 -13.13
CA PHE A 143 11.82 -18.49 -11.99
C PHE A 143 13.26 -18.80 -12.40
N HIS A 144 14.20 -18.01 -11.90
CA HIS A 144 15.61 -18.33 -12.03
C HIS A 144 15.91 -19.71 -11.44
N SER A 145 16.87 -20.42 -12.02
CA SER A 145 17.23 -21.80 -11.63
C SER A 145 17.56 -21.93 -10.13
N THR A 146 18.20 -20.93 -9.55
CA THR A 146 18.52 -20.87 -8.12
C THR A 146 17.27 -20.91 -7.26
N HIS A 147 16.21 -20.15 -7.61
CA HIS A 147 14.95 -20.16 -6.85
C HIS A 147 14.26 -21.51 -6.94
N ARG A 148 14.19 -22.12 -8.14
CA ARG A 148 13.63 -23.47 -8.32
C ARG A 148 14.37 -24.51 -7.49
N ARG A 149 15.71 -24.45 -7.45
CA ARG A 149 16.52 -25.33 -6.62
C ARG A 149 16.23 -25.14 -5.14
N ASN A 150 16.18 -23.88 -4.67
CA ASN A 150 15.93 -23.58 -3.26
C ASN A 150 14.53 -24.04 -2.82
N ILE A 151 13.51 -23.91 -3.67
CA ILE A 151 12.17 -24.43 -3.40
C ILE A 151 12.23 -25.96 -3.19
N LYS A 152 12.89 -26.70 -4.11
CA LYS A 152 13.04 -28.15 -3.97
C LYS A 152 13.78 -28.55 -2.70
N VAL A 153 14.85 -27.84 -2.34
CA VAL A 153 15.60 -28.09 -1.11
C VAL A 153 14.72 -27.85 0.13
N ALA A 154 13.95 -26.77 0.15
CA ALA A 154 13.02 -26.51 1.25
C ALA A 154 11.98 -27.62 1.40
N GLN A 155 11.37 -28.05 0.30
CA GLN A 155 10.40 -29.15 0.28
C GLN A 155 11.02 -30.46 0.78
N THR A 156 12.24 -30.83 0.29
CA THR A 156 12.94 -32.03 0.73
C THR A 156 13.29 -32.00 2.21
N ARG A 157 13.51 -30.80 2.77
CA ARG A 157 13.77 -30.61 4.19
C ARG A 157 12.52 -30.54 5.07
N GLY A 158 11.36 -30.81 4.51
CA GLY A 158 10.09 -30.83 5.24
C GLY A 158 9.52 -29.43 5.56
N VAL A 159 9.97 -28.38 4.85
CA VAL A 159 9.34 -27.05 5.02
C VAL A 159 7.95 -27.07 4.43
N ARG A 160 6.95 -26.74 5.23
CA ARG A 160 5.56 -26.56 4.81
C ARG A 160 5.19 -25.09 4.80
N ILE A 161 4.31 -24.70 3.89
CA ILE A 161 3.77 -23.33 3.80
C ILE A 161 2.32 -23.37 4.26
N GLU A 162 1.99 -22.43 5.13
CA GLU A 162 0.64 -22.21 5.61
C GLU A 162 0.17 -20.81 5.18
N ARG A 163 -1.05 -20.75 4.63
CA ARG A 163 -1.74 -19.49 4.36
C ARG A 163 -2.74 -19.24 5.48
N GLY A 164 -2.60 -18.12 6.16
CA GLY A 164 -3.45 -17.74 7.26
C GLY A 164 -4.04 -16.35 7.10
N ASN A 165 -5.18 -16.13 7.70
CA ASN A 165 -5.91 -14.87 7.76
C ASN A 165 -6.38 -14.52 9.18
N GLU A 166 -6.08 -15.38 10.17
CA GLU A 166 -6.41 -15.13 11.55
C GLU A 166 -5.39 -14.23 12.23
N ARG A 167 -5.75 -13.68 13.38
CA ARG A 167 -4.91 -12.75 14.16
C ARG A 167 -3.58 -13.40 14.58
N GLU A 168 -3.63 -14.67 14.96
CA GLU A 168 -2.47 -15.47 15.38
C GLU A 168 -1.41 -15.60 14.28
N HIS A 169 -1.83 -15.69 13.02
CA HIS A 169 -0.89 -15.71 11.88
C HIS A 169 -0.16 -14.36 11.72
N VAL A 170 -0.87 -13.25 11.95
CA VAL A 170 -0.25 -11.91 11.93
C VAL A 170 0.69 -11.73 13.13
N GLU A 171 0.35 -12.27 14.30
CA GLU A 171 1.23 -12.27 15.47
C GLU A 171 2.51 -13.08 15.24
N ALA A 172 2.41 -14.26 14.63
CA ALA A 172 3.56 -15.08 14.27
C ALA A 172 4.47 -14.33 13.29
N PHE A 173 3.90 -13.74 12.24
CA PHE A 173 4.63 -12.90 11.30
C PHE A 173 5.32 -11.72 12.02
N TYR A 174 4.59 -10.99 12.88
CA TYR A 174 5.13 -9.82 13.57
C TYR A 174 6.34 -10.16 14.43
N ARG A 175 6.34 -11.30 15.13
CA ARG A 175 7.49 -11.77 15.93
C ARG A 175 8.74 -11.94 15.07
N LEU A 176 8.64 -12.62 13.93
CA LEU A 176 9.75 -12.80 12.99
C LEU A 176 10.23 -11.46 12.39
N HIS A 177 9.27 -10.61 12.01
CA HIS A 177 9.56 -9.31 11.44
C HIS A 177 10.27 -8.38 12.44
N LEU A 178 9.82 -8.38 13.70
CA LEU A 178 10.44 -7.63 14.79
C LEU A 178 11.90 -8.07 15.02
N GLU A 179 12.15 -9.39 15.03
CA GLU A 179 13.49 -9.94 15.17
C GLU A 179 14.39 -9.54 14.00
N THR A 180 13.89 -9.65 12.78
CA THR A 180 14.62 -9.25 11.57
C THR A 180 14.97 -7.76 11.58
N ARG A 181 14.02 -6.89 11.93
CA ARG A 181 14.24 -5.44 12.04
C ARG A 181 15.23 -5.08 13.14
N ARG A 182 15.17 -5.75 14.27
CA ARG A 182 16.17 -5.57 15.35
C ARG A 182 17.59 -5.92 14.89
N ARG A 183 17.76 -7.04 14.18
CA ARG A 183 19.06 -7.43 13.60
C ARG A 183 19.59 -6.41 12.59
N GLN A 184 18.69 -5.79 11.83
CA GLN A 184 19.03 -4.78 10.82
C GLN A 184 19.22 -3.36 11.40
N GLY A 185 18.88 -3.12 12.67
CA GLY A 185 18.89 -1.79 13.27
C GLY A 185 17.85 -0.82 12.65
N VAL A 186 16.77 -1.35 12.08
CA VAL A 186 15.74 -0.57 11.39
C VAL A 186 14.49 -0.52 12.25
N PRO A 187 13.86 0.67 12.42
CA PRO A 187 12.58 0.79 13.13
C PRO A 187 11.48 -0.05 12.48
N ILE A 188 10.59 -0.58 13.31
CA ILE A 188 9.40 -1.32 12.91
C ILE A 188 8.14 -0.53 13.28
N GLN A 189 7.05 -0.72 12.53
CA GLN A 189 5.74 -0.25 12.95
C GLN A 189 5.32 -0.93 14.25
N PRO A 190 4.59 -0.23 15.14
CA PRO A 190 4.15 -0.79 16.42
C PRO A 190 3.19 -1.96 16.20
N TRP A 191 3.05 -2.84 17.20
CA TRP A 191 2.08 -3.95 17.14
C TRP A 191 0.67 -3.48 16.77
N ARG A 192 0.23 -2.32 17.29
CA ARG A 192 -1.06 -1.72 16.95
C ARG A 192 -1.28 -1.57 15.44
N PHE A 193 -0.22 -1.29 14.67
CA PHE A 193 -0.32 -1.21 13.21
C PHE A 193 -0.70 -2.57 12.60
N PHE A 194 -0.05 -3.65 13.05
CA PHE A 194 -0.31 -5.00 12.54
C PHE A 194 -1.65 -5.56 13.01
N ASP A 195 -2.07 -5.24 14.22
CA ASP A 195 -3.39 -5.58 14.73
C ASP A 195 -4.52 -4.90 13.92
N LEU A 196 -4.33 -3.62 13.57
CA LEU A 196 -5.23 -2.89 12.66
C LEU A 196 -5.14 -3.39 11.22
N LEU A 197 -3.95 -3.81 10.75
CA LEU A 197 -3.77 -4.44 9.44
C LEU A 197 -4.58 -5.72 9.34
N TRP A 198 -4.55 -6.54 10.40
CA TRP A 198 -5.40 -7.71 10.48
C TRP A 198 -6.88 -7.33 10.48
N SER A 199 -7.33 -6.53 11.44
CA SER A 199 -8.77 -6.28 11.67
C SER A 199 -9.43 -5.49 10.53
N LYS A 200 -8.71 -4.57 9.86
CA LYS A 200 -9.27 -3.73 8.79
C LYS A 200 -9.09 -4.31 7.40
N LEU A 201 -8.05 -5.09 7.16
CA LEU A 201 -7.75 -5.61 5.82
C LEU A 201 -7.83 -7.13 5.76
N ILE A 202 -6.99 -7.85 6.50
CA ILE A 202 -6.86 -9.32 6.34
C ILE A 202 -8.15 -10.03 6.73
N ALA A 203 -8.74 -9.70 7.87
CA ALA A 203 -10.01 -10.27 8.33
C ALA A 203 -11.20 -9.95 7.40
N ASN A 204 -11.07 -8.89 6.58
CA ASN A 204 -12.07 -8.49 5.58
C ASN A 204 -11.74 -8.99 4.17
N GLY A 205 -10.86 -9.97 4.04
CA GLY A 205 -10.53 -10.59 2.75
C GLY A 205 -9.66 -9.74 1.82
N LEU A 206 -8.99 -8.67 2.34
CA LEU A 206 -8.12 -7.81 1.56
C LEU A 206 -6.63 -8.19 1.68
N GLY A 207 -6.33 -9.37 2.21
CA GLY A 207 -4.96 -9.85 2.34
C GLY A 207 -4.87 -11.20 3.06
N PHE A 208 -3.65 -11.67 3.21
CA PHE A 208 -3.31 -12.90 3.92
C PHE A 208 -1.85 -12.90 4.34
N VAL A 209 -1.50 -13.80 5.23
CA VAL A 209 -0.12 -14.09 5.64
C VAL A 209 0.28 -15.45 5.09
N LEU A 210 1.49 -15.58 4.56
CA LEU A 210 2.15 -16.86 4.33
C LEU A 210 3.19 -17.08 5.41
N LEU A 211 3.15 -18.24 6.05
CA LEU A 211 4.12 -18.66 7.07
C LEU A 211 4.80 -19.96 6.60
N ALA A 212 6.10 -20.03 6.77
CA ALA A 212 6.89 -21.21 6.48
C ALA A 212 7.29 -21.89 7.79
N TYR A 213 6.93 -23.16 7.92
CA TYR A 213 7.23 -23.96 9.11
C TYR A 213 8.14 -25.12 8.77
N LYS A 214 9.01 -25.47 9.68
CA LYS A 214 9.68 -26.76 9.72
C LYS A 214 9.47 -27.33 11.11
N ASP A 215 8.95 -28.55 11.15
CA ASP A 215 8.43 -29.14 12.38
C ASP A 215 7.39 -28.14 12.98
N ASP A 216 7.53 -27.73 14.22
CA ASP A 216 6.64 -26.75 14.87
C ASP A 216 7.22 -25.32 14.91
N GLU A 217 8.39 -25.11 14.30
CA GLU A 217 9.06 -23.82 14.29
C GLU A 217 8.65 -22.99 13.07
N CYS A 218 8.19 -21.75 13.32
CA CYS A 218 7.92 -20.76 12.26
C CYS A 218 9.23 -20.08 11.84
N LEU A 219 9.68 -20.35 10.61
CA LEU A 219 11.00 -19.93 10.11
C LEU A 219 10.95 -18.62 9.33
N ALA A 220 9.86 -18.35 8.64
CA ALA A 220 9.72 -17.17 7.78
C ALA A 220 8.25 -16.81 7.61
N GLY A 221 8.00 -15.56 7.24
CA GLY A 221 6.65 -15.09 6.97
C GLY A 221 6.64 -13.96 5.94
N ALA A 222 5.49 -13.82 5.26
CA ALA A 222 5.24 -12.74 4.33
C ALA A 222 3.79 -12.30 4.39
N VAL A 223 3.55 -10.99 4.30
CA VAL A 223 2.22 -10.39 4.22
C VAL A 223 1.93 -9.97 2.80
N PHE A 224 0.82 -10.43 2.29
CA PHE A 224 0.27 -10.04 1.01
C PHE A 224 -1.06 -9.31 1.19
N LEU A 225 -1.22 -8.24 0.46
CA LEU A 225 -2.47 -7.49 0.38
C LEU A 225 -2.97 -7.53 -1.06
N HIS A 226 -4.28 -7.60 -1.23
CA HIS A 226 -4.84 -7.59 -2.59
C HIS A 226 -6.12 -6.76 -2.65
N TRP A 227 -6.30 -6.12 -3.77
CA TRP A 227 -7.53 -5.47 -4.15
C TRP A 227 -7.61 -5.38 -5.67
N GLN A 228 -8.81 -5.52 -6.20
CA GLN A 228 -9.04 -5.62 -7.64
C GLN A 228 -8.15 -6.71 -8.26
N ARG A 229 -7.36 -6.38 -9.26
CA ARG A 229 -6.49 -7.30 -10.00
C ARG A 229 -5.04 -7.26 -9.53
N THR A 230 -4.76 -6.61 -8.41
CA THR A 230 -3.39 -6.42 -7.92
C THR A 230 -3.16 -7.14 -6.60
N LEU A 231 -2.11 -7.95 -6.56
CA LEU A 231 -1.55 -8.53 -5.34
C LEU A 231 -0.24 -7.83 -5.00
N THR A 232 -0.15 -7.28 -3.80
CA THR A 232 1.02 -6.56 -3.30
C THR A 232 1.74 -7.41 -2.24
N TYR A 233 3.01 -7.74 -2.48
CA TYR A 233 3.92 -8.24 -1.43
C TYR A 233 4.28 -7.06 -0.55
N LYS A 234 3.77 -7.05 0.68
CA LYS A 234 3.89 -5.86 1.54
C LYS A 234 5.00 -5.96 2.57
N TYR A 235 5.14 -7.09 3.21
CA TYR A 235 6.16 -7.34 4.23
C TYR A 235 6.72 -8.76 4.12
N GLY A 236 8.03 -8.92 4.41
CA GLY A 236 8.71 -10.19 4.53
C GLY A 236 10.08 -10.06 5.18
#